data_8f2d7c287fe3eeda456f94e7b3a72083
#
_entry.id   8f2d7c287fe3eeda456f94e7b3a72083
#
_cell.length_a   1.000
_cell.length_b   1.000
_cell.length_c   1.000
_cell.angle_alpha   90.00
_cell.angle_beta   90.00
_cell.angle_gamma   90.00
#
_symmetry.space_group_name_H-M   'P 1'
#
loop_
_entity.id
_entity.type
_entity.pdbx_description
1 polymer ?
#
loop_
_entity_poly.entity_id
_entity_poly.type
_entity_poly.pdbx_seq_one_letter_code
_entity_poly.pdbx_strand_id
1 'polypeptide(L)'
;MDNLFLTVLLIVGIVILAIPQSVSKTVKKALPILLVFLAVSAIAFLIKGQGSSTIQIVASNDQNEKAEGNEIFLKEVLVNGESKKPGDIFSKGWIEKDGGLLWRSYDRIDGMKDSIHAEFQNGEDVVLVLKQNKWQGKARIISVQGDQGFDGYTDSESEGWMNFEVKLNTGSATFLTRKNLVPLAVIIWVFLVAISLISKRFFPEQKRENKDRLIGLDLLKIVSAFMIAVIHASSGVFNNHELGSLVWKEGLVLNAVTRFAVPVFLMISGALLLGRKISLDKAIRKAIIAGIALFVWSFLYVIIRKILWNDGDVIHDTVMLLFKRGPSGHLWYGYLLVWIYLFSPILNSLYESLSEKMRLYFVFLGLIVPSLLDAVINYFSLDGQILQNSFFIYIHLGYISIMFLGRMIFENRKRWSAVFGIISIIVGFCITVALTFGISKRMGASTHTFFDELEISNVLYAFGIMLLVCKLDWKGNDTLIKRCIVKISELAMGIYFAHVLVMWCMGNTISLHGMIFNIENSVPECLLFVCIIFIGTVIMIAPLANIPYLKKLVKIS
;
A
#
# COMPACT_ATOMS: atom_id res chain seq x y z
N MET A 1 9.09 20.60 -24.71
CA MET A 1 7.88 20.79 -23.86
C MET A 1 8.24 20.90 -22.39
N ASP A 2 9.36 20.34 -21.95
CA ASP A 2 9.77 20.28 -20.54
C ASP A 2 10.10 21.66 -19.92
N ASN A 3 10.65 22.57 -20.73
CA ASN A 3 11.00 23.91 -20.27
C ASN A 3 9.78 24.83 -20.04
N LEU A 4 8.68 24.65 -20.76
CA LEU A 4 7.48 25.49 -20.62
C LEU A 4 6.77 25.20 -19.29
N PHE A 5 6.69 23.92 -18.88
CA PHE A 5 6.05 23.52 -17.63
C PHE A 5 6.84 24.02 -16.41
N LEU A 6 8.18 23.85 -16.42
CA LEU A 6 9.04 24.37 -15.37
C LEU A 6 8.96 25.92 -15.28
N THR A 7 8.88 26.58 -16.42
CA THR A 7 8.72 28.04 -16.51
C THR A 7 7.38 28.48 -15.93
N VAL A 8 6.29 27.80 -16.24
CA VAL A 8 4.95 28.09 -15.68
C VAL A 8 4.93 27.87 -14.17
N LEU A 9 5.54 26.79 -13.65
CA LEU A 9 5.66 26.54 -12.22
C LEU A 9 6.48 27.63 -11.51
N LEU A 10 7.58 28.06 -12.10
CA LEU A 10 8.44 29.13 -11.58
C LEU A 10 7.70 30.47 -11.54
N ILE A 11 6.98 30.82 -12.63
CA ILE A 11 6.17 32.05 -12.71
C ILE A 11 5.04 32.03 -11.67
N VAL A 12 4.31 30.90 -11.55
CA VAL A 12 3.27 30.75 -10.54
C VAL A 12 3.85 30.86 -9.13
N GLY A 13 5.02 30.25 -8.87
CA GLY A 13 5.74 30.36 -7.58
C GLY A 13 6.13 31.81 -7.26
N ILE A 14 6.68 32.55 -8.24
CA ILE A 14 7.08 33.96 -8.10
C ILE A 14 5.87 34.86 -7.86
N VAL A 15 4.80 34.69 -8.63
CA VAL A 15 3.56 35.46 -8.48
C VAL A 15 2.97 35.26 -7.08
N ILE A 16 3.00 34.04 -6.55
CA ILE A 16 2.48 33.74 -5.22
C ILE A 16 3.35 34.34 -4.11
N LEU A 17 4.68 34.34 -4.27
CA LEU A 17 5.60 34.99 -3.34
C LEU A 17 5.44 36.51 -3.34
N ALA A 18 5.00 37.09 -4.46
CA ALA A 18 4.75 38.52 -4.62
C ALA A 18 3.42 39.00 -4.04
N ILE A 19 2.48 38.09 -3.64
CA ILE A 19 1.19 38.49 -3.07
C ILE A 19 1.41 39.21 -1.71
N PRO A 20 0.92 40.44 -1.54
CA PRO A 20 1.08 41.18 -0.30
C PRO A 20 0.36 40.52 0.88
N GLN A 21 0.91 40.65 2.08
CA GLN A 21 0.30 40.13 3.32
C GLN A 21 -1.05 40.79 3.66
N SER A 22 -1.35 41.94 3.06
CA SER A 22 -2.61 42.72 3.25
C SER A 22 -3.82 42.15 2.53
N VAL A 23 -3.67 41.08 1.73
CA VAL A 23 -4.77 40.49 0.96
C VAL A 23 -5.87 39.94 1.88
N SER A 24 -7.14 40.08 1.48
CA SER A 24 -8.30 39.71 2.29
C SER A 24 -8.28 38.24 2.76
N LYS A 25 -8.90 37.97 3.91
CA LYS A 25 -9.01 36.60 4.49
C LYS A 25 -9.62 35.59 3.50
N THR A 26 -10.50 36.05 2.60
CA THR A 26 -11.14 35.20 1.59
C THR A 26 -10.16 34.72 0.53
N VAL A 27 -9.32 35.63 0.00
CA VAL A 27 -8.29 35.28 -1.00
C VAL A 27 -7.23 34.38 -0.37
N LYS A 28 -6.83 34.63 0.89
CA LYS A 28 -5.92 33.74 1.64
C LYS A 28 -6.46 32.32 1.78
N LYS A 29 -7.77 32.13 1.92
CA LYS A 29 -8.39 30.80 1.99
C LYS A 29 -8.52 30.13 0.62
N ALA A 30 -8.79 30.90 -0.42
CA ALA A 30 -8.95 30.39 -1.78
C ALA A 30 -7.62 30.01 -2.44
N LEU A 31 -6.52 30.70 -2.10
CA LEU A 31 -5.22 30.52 -2.71
C LEU A 31 -4.68 29.07 -2.65
N PRO A 32 -4.66 28.37 -1.51
CA PRO A 32 -4.21 26.97 -1.46
C PRO A 32 -5.08 26.03 -2.30
N ILE A 33 -6.39 26.30 -2.37
CA ILE A 33 -7.33 25.51 -3.16
C ILE A 33 -7.07 25.73 -4.65
N LEU A 34 -6.89 26.97 -5.07
CA LEU A 34 -6.57 27.33 -6.46
C LEU A 34 -5.24 26.69 -6.89
N LEU A 35 -4.24 26.68 -6.01
CA LEU A 35 -2.95 26.08 -6.29
C LEU A 35 -3.02 24.56 -6.43
N VAL A 36 -3.78 23.89 -5.57
CA VAL A 36 -4.04 22.45 -5.70
C VAL A 36 -4.79 22.16 -7.01
N PHE A 37 -5.78 22.97 -7.35
CA PHE A 37 -6.54 22.85 -8.61
C PHE A 37 -5.62 23.04 -9.83
N LEU A 38 -4.75 24.04 -9.82
CA LEU A 38 -3.78 24.28 -10.89
C LEU A 38 -2.77 23.12 -11.01
N ALA A 39 -2.32 22.58 -9.87
CA ALA A 39 -1.44 21.40 -9.86
C ALA A 39 -2.12 20.17 -10.45
N VAL A 40 -3.35 19.88 -10.04
CA VAL A 40 -4.16 18.77 -10.56
C VAL A 40 -4.42 18.95 -12.07
N SER A 41 -4.74 20.17 -12.50
CA SER A 41 -4.96 20.49 -13.92
C SER A 41 -3.68 20.35 -14.75
N ALA A 42 -2.54 20.80 -14.22
CA ALA A 42 -1.24 20.64 -14.87
C ALA A 42 -0.83 19.14 -14.97
N ILE A 43 -1.11 18.37 -13.92
CA ILE A 43 -0.91 16.92 -13.90
C ILE A 43 -1.83 16.23 -14.92
N ALA A 44 -3.11 16.60 -14.97
CA ALA A 44 -4.07 16.08 -15.94
C ALA A 44 -3.65 16.41 -17.39
N PHE A 45 -3.04 17.57 -17.62
CA PHE A 45 -2.48 17.96 -18.91
C PHE A 45 -1.23 17.16 -19.27
N LEU A 46 -0.34 16.89 -18.32
CA LEU A 46 0.84 16.04 -18.49
C LEU A 46 0.48 14.55 -18.71
N ILE A 47 -0.67 14.12 -18.19
CA ILE A 47 -1.20 12.75 -18.37
C ILE A 47 -1.64 12.50 -19.83
N LYS A 48 -1.89 13.52 -20.64
CA LYS A 48 -2.24 13.43 -22.06
C LYS A 48 -1.03 13.10 -22.98
N GLY A 49 -0.01 12.42 -22.48
CA GLY A 49 1.11 11.94 -23.28
C GLY A 49 0.78 10.66 -24.05
N GLN A 50 1.49 10.42 -25.15
CA GLN A 50 1.44 9.16 -25.87
C GLN A 50 2.15 8.07 -25.06
N GLY A 51 1.46 7.00 -24.64
CA GLY A 51 2.09 5.84 -24.02
C GLY A 51 2.39 4.77 -25.06
N SER A 52 3.21 3.82 -24.69
CA SER A 52 3.54 2.67 -25.50
C SER A 52 2.89 1.40 -24.97
N SER A 53 2.57 0.48 -25.86
CA SER A 53 2.12 -0.87 -25.55
C SER A 53 3.14 -1.87 -26.08
N THR A 54 3.42 -2.91 -25.31
CA THR A 54 4.33 -3.97 -25.72
C THR A 54 3.56 -5.09 -26.40
N ILE A 55 4.04 -5.52 -27.56
CA ILE A 55 3.63 -6.77 -28.22
C ILE A 55 4.73 -7.79 -27.97
N GLN A 56 4.36 -8.98 -27.50
CA GLN A 56 5.28 -10.11 -27.36
C GLN A 56 4.78 -11.27 -28.22
N ILE A 57 5.68 -11.83 -29.03
CA ILE A 57 5.43 -13.05 -29.80
C ILE A 57 6.17 -14.18 -29.11
N VAL A 58 5.44 -15.20 -28.65
CA VAL A 58 5.98 -16.39 -27.97
C VAL A 58 5.78 -17.59 -28.87
N ALA A 59 6.85 -18.16 -29.37
CA ALA A 59 6.82 -19.37 -30.15
C ALA A 59 6.43 -20.56 -29.25
N SER A 60 5.55 -21.42 -29.72
CA SER A 60 5.15 -22.63 -29.02
C SER A 60 5.94 -23.83 -29.56
N ASN A 61 6.35 -24.74 -28.66
CA ASN A 61 6.88 -26.03 -29.08
C ASN A 61 5.78 -26.97 -29.63
N ASP A 62 4.51 -26.59 -29.43
CA ASP A 62 3.39 -27.33 -30.02
C ASP A 62 3.24 -27.00 -31.49
N GLN A 63 3.14 -28.01 -32.33
CA GLN A 63 2.87 -27.89 -33.73
C GLN A 63 1.48 -28.46 -34.06
N ASN A 64 0.96 -28.13 -35.25
CA ASN A 64 -0.21 -28.80 -35.78
C ASN A 64 0.15 -30.26 -36.10
N GLU A 65 -0.71 -31.22 -35.79
CA GLU A 65 -0.46 -32.66 -36.03
C GLU A 65 -0.11 -33.00 -37.48
N LYS A 66 -0.55 -32.17 -38.43
CA LYS A 66 -0.29 -32.32 -39.87
C LYS A 66 0.90 -31.51 -40.36
N ALA A 67 1.51 -30.69 -39.51
CA ALA A 67 2.63 -29.84 -39.94
C ALA A 67 3.91 -30.67 -40.11
N GLU A 68 4.64 -30.41 -41.19
CA GLU A 68 5.93 -31.04 -41.49
C GLU A 68 7.11 -30.38 -40.74
N GLY A 69 6.88 -29.22 -40.12
CA GLY A 69 7.87 -28.47 -39.36
C GLY A 69 7.27 -27.67 -38.24
N ASN A 70 8.12 -27.00 -37.48
CA ASN A 70 7.71 -26.09 -36.41
C ASN A 70 8.55 -24.81 -36.49
N GLU A 71 8.19 -23.98 -37.47
CA GLU A 71 8.83 -22.70 -37.72
C GLU A 71 7.81 -21.57 -37.55
N ILE A 72 8.27 -20.38 -37.20
CA ILE A 72 7.47 -19.15 -37.21
C ILE A 72 8.28 -18.09 -37.92
N PHE A 73 7.72 -17.54 -38.97
CA PHE A 73 8.38 -16.52 -39.77
C PHE A 73 7.54 -15.24 -39.80
N LEU A 74 8.08 -14.19 -39.18
CA LEU A 74 7.54 -12.83 -39.20
C LEU A 74 8.21 -12.06 -40.36
N LYS A 75 7.49 -11.81 -41.44
CA LYS A 75 8.02 -11.18 -42.66
C LYS A 75 8.20 -9.67 -42.50
N GLU A 76 7.15 -9.02 -42.05
CA GLU A 76 7.10 -7.57 -41.91
C GLU A 76 6.10 -7.15 -40.83
N VAL A 77 6.20 -5.91 -40.39
CA VAL A 77 5.28 -5.29 -39.45
C VAL A 77 4.74 -4.03 -40.09
N LEU A 78 3.43 -3.99 -40.28
CA LEU A 78 2.77 -2.77 -40.77
C LEU A 78 2.38 -1.91 -39.58
N VAL A 79 2.88 -0.70 -39.52
CA VAL A 79 2.51 0.28 -38.51
C VAL A 79 1.82 1.44 -39.21
N ASN A 80 0.53 1.64 -38.92
CA ASN A 80 -0.32 2.61 -39.60
C ASN A 80 -0.30 2.43 -41.14
N GLY A 81 -0.19 1.17 -41.60
CA GLY A 81 -0.09 0.82 -43.02
C GLY A 81 1.31 0.94 -43.66
N GLU A 82 2.31 1.45 -42.92
CA GLU A 82 3.70 1.50 -43.39
C GLU A 82 4.46 0.22 -43.02
N SER A 83 5.12 -0.39 -44.00
CA SER A 83 5.94 -1.60 -43.82
C SER A 83 7.25 -1.27 -43.12
N LYS A 84 7.55 -2.00 -42.03
CA LYS A 84 8.80 -1.92 -41.28
C LYS A 84 9.43 -3.31 -41.17
N LYS A 85 10.78 -3.36 -41.14
CA LYS A 85 11.50 -4.62 -40.93
C LYS A 85 11.36 -5.07 -39.46
N PRO A 86 10.99 -6.34 -39.21
CA PRO A 86 10.84 -6.84 -37.86
C PRO A 86 12.12 -6.74 -36.99
N GLY A 87 13.31 -6.94 -37.58
CA GLY A 87 14.59 -6.86 -36.90
C GLY A 87 14.92 -5.47 -36.35
N ASP A 88 14.34 -4.41 -36.95
CA ASP A 88 14.54 -3.02 -36.48
C ASP A 88 13.64 -2.67 -35.27
N ILE A 89 12.57 -3.44 -35.05
CA ILE A 89 11.52 -3.14 -34.08
C ILE A 89 11.53 -4.12 -32.90
N PHE A 90 11.63 -5.43 -33.19
CA PHE A 90 11.59 -6.46 -32.18
C PHE A 90 12.94 -6.68 -31.51
N SER A 91 12.91 -7.10 -30.25
CA SER A 91 14.10 -7.49 -29.49
C SER A 91 14.85 -8.65 -30.18
N LYS A 92 16.18 -8.68 -30.03
CA LYS A 92 17.02 -9.77 -30.53
C LYS A 92 16.63 -11.10 -29.88
N GLY A 93 16.68 -12.19 -30.65
CA GLY A 93 16.39 -13.53 -30.13
C GLY A 93 15.91 -14.51 -31.21
N TRP A 94 15.45 -14.02 -32.35
CA TRP A 94 15.13 -14.81 -33.54
C TRP A 94 16.17 -14.57 -34.65
N ILE A 95 16.22 -15.45 -35.61
CA ILE A 95 17.19 -15.40 -36.74
C ILE A 95 16.69 -14.41 -37.79
N GLU A 96 17.53 -13.45 -38.17
CA GLU A 96 17.24 -12.61 -39.34
C GLU A 96 17.44 -13.40 -40.62
N LYS A 97 16.39 -13.55 -41.42
CA LYS A 97 16.38 -14.25 -42.69
C LYS A 97 15.45 -13.54 -43.68
N ASP A 98 15.90 -13.34 -44.90
CA ASP A 98 15.12 -12.75 -46.01
C ASP A 98 14.36 -11.46 -45.62
N GLY A 99 14.96 -10.64 -44.76
CA GLY A 99 14.41 -9.38 -44.26
C GLY A 99 13.37 -9.52 -43.14
N GLY A 100 13.04 -10.74 -42.70
CA GLY A 100 12.15 -11.05 -41.61
C GLY A 100 12.86 -11.69 -40.42
N LEU A 101 12.09 -12.13 -39.44
CA LEU A 101 12.55 -12.85 -38.24
C LEU A 101 12.01 -14.29 -38.29
N LEU A 102 12.91 -15.26 -38.14
CA LEU A 102 12.62 -16.70 -38.16
C LEU A 102 12.90 -17.29 -36.77
N TRP A 103 11.93 -18.00 -36.20
CA TRP A 103 12.11 -18.97 -35.13
C TRP A 103 11.87 -20.39 -35.62
N ARG A 104 12.63 -21.35 -35.09
CA ARG A 104 12.44 -22.77 -35.37
C ARG A 104 12.80 -23.62 -34.18
N SER A 105 12.09 -24.73 -33.94
CA SER A 105 12.32 -25.63 -32.82
C SER A 105 13.55 -26.52 -33.02
N TYR A 106 13.97 -26.75 -34.26
CA TYR A 106 15.13 -27.54 -34.65
C TYR A 106 16.27 -26.63 -35.12
N ASP A 107 17.49 -27.13 -35.13
CA ASP A 107 18.69 -26.40 -35.57
C ASP A 107 18.86 -25.05 -34.86
N ARG A 108 18.69 -25.06 -33.54
CA ARG A 108 18.73 -23.85 -32.70
C ARG A 108 20.15 -23.31 -32.65
N ILE A 109 20.29 -22.02 -32.89
CA ILE A 109 21.55 -21.28 -32.76
C ILE A 109 21.69 -20.80 -31.30
N ASP A 110 22.93 -20.77 -30.79
CA ASP A 110 23.23 -20.23 -29.46
C ASP A 110 22.66 -18.81 -29.31
N GLY A 111 21.88 -18.59 -28.24
CA GLY A 111 21.23 -17.33 -27.96
C GLY A 111 19.82 -17.15 -28.54
N MET A 112 19.28 -18.16 -29.27
CA MET A 112 17.88 -18.11 -29.73
C MET A 112 16.91 -18.19 -28.55
N LYS A 113 15.95 -17.26 -28.52
CA LYS A 113 14.92 -17.16 -27.49
C LYS A 113 13.57 -17.62 -28.04
N ASP A 114 12.73 -18.15 -27.16
CA ASP A 114 11.38 -18.57 -27.52
C ASP A 114 10.42 -17.39 -27.66
N SER A 115 10.82 -16.18 -27.25
CA SER A 115 10.01 -14.97 -27.40
C SER A 115 10.81 -13.75 -27.82
N ILE A 116 10.14 -12.89 -28.60
CA ILE A 116 10.58 -11.55 -28.96
C ILE A 116 9.52 -10.54 -28.55
N HIS A 117 9.91 -9.29 -28.27
CA HIS A 117 8.98 -8.22 -27.91
C HIS A 117 9.34 -6.92 -28.60
N ALA A 118 8.33 -6.08 -28.83
CA ALA A 118 8.45 -4.75 -29.41
C ALA A 118 7.52 -3.78 -28.69
N GLU A 119 7.91 -2.49 -28.62
CA GLU A 119 7.08 -1.41 -28.07
C GLU A 119 6.50 -0.57 -29.22
N PHE A 120 5.19 -0.34 -29.19
CA PHE A 120 4.45 0.48 -30.14
C PHE A 120 3.76 1.64 -29.42
N GLN A 121 3.56 2.77 -30.11
CA GLN A 121 2.78 3.86 -29.54
C GLN A 121 1.30 3.45 -29.45
N ASN A 122 0.63 3.84 -28.37
CA ASN A 122 -0.81 3.57 -28.27
C ASN A 122 -1.57 4.37 -29.35
N GLY A 123 -2.53 3.70 -29.98
CA GLY A 123 -3.29 4.27 -31.10
C GLY A 123 -2.68 3.99 -32.46
N GLU A 124 -1.52 3.33 -32.54
CA GLU A 124 -0.99 2.80 -33.80
C GLU A 124 -1.76 1.53 -34.21
N ASP A 125 -2.08 1.41 -35.49
CA ASP A 125 -2.59 0.17 -36.08
C ASP A 125 -1.39 -0.72 -36.44
N VAL A 126 -1.29 -1.86 -35.74
CA VAL A 126 -0.18 -2.80 -35.95
C VAL A 126 -0.69 -4.10 -36.56
N VAL A 127 -0.13 -4.47 -37.70
CA VAL A 127 -0.40 -5.74 -38.34
C VAL A 127 0.90 -6.52 -38.50
N LEU A 128 0.93 -7.73 -37.94
CA LEU A 128 2.03 -8.67 -38.11
C LEU A 128 1.78 -9.53 -39.35
N VAL A 129 2.70 -9.53 -40.30
CA VAL A 129 2.60 -10.38 -41.48
C VAL A 129 3.37 -11.67 -41.24
N LEU A 130 2.64 -12.73 -40.95
CA LEU A 130 3.17 -14.05 -40.58
C LEU A 130 3.03 -15.05 -41.76
N LYS A 131 4.01 -15.92 -41.91
CA LYS A 131 4.02 -16.95 -42.94
C LYS A 131 3.04 -18.08 -42.62
N GLN A 132 2.36 -18.59 -43.63
CA GLN A 132 1.52 -19.78 -43.53
C GLN A 132 1.92 -20.79 -44.61
N ASN A 133 2.24 -22.02 -44.24
CA ASN A 133 2.42 -23.18 -45.08
C ASN A 133 2.48 -24.46 -44.23
N LYS A 134 2.80 -25.61 -44.83
CA LYS A 134 2.88 -26.90 -44.13
C LYS A 134 4.03 -27.01 -43.12
N TRP A 135 5.01 -26.07 -43.12
CA TRP A 135 6.17 -26.06 -42.22
C TRP A 135 5.98 -25.17 -40.98
N GLN A 136 4.92 -24.35 -40.96
CA GLN A 136 4.73 -23.36 -39.89
C GLN A 136 4.10 -23.97 -38.65
N GLY A 137 4.58 -23.51 -37.47
CA GLY A 137 4.15 -23.91 -36.14
C GLY A 137 3.11 -22.95 -35.53
N LYS A 138 2.96 -23.06 -34.22
CA LYS A 138 2.05 -22.24 -33.41
C LYS A 138 2.80 -21.20 -32.59
N ALA A 139 2.21 -20.01 -32.48
CA ALA A 139 2.69 -18.94 -31.59
C ALA A 139 1.56 -18.34 -30.78
N ARG A 140 1.92 -17.68 -29.69
CA ARG A 140 1.01 -16.79 -28.94
C ARG A 140 1.48 -15.36 -29.13
N ILE A 141 0.55 -14.49 -29.47
CA ILE A 141 0.77 -13.06 -29.61
C ILE A 141 0.11 -12.40 -28.42
N ILE A 142 0.93 -11.90 -27.50
CA ILE A 142 0.50 -11.31 -26.24
C ILE A 142 0.55 -9.79 -26.40
N SER A 143 -0.59 -9.14 -26.21
CA SER A 143 -0.73 -7.69 -26.23
C SER A 143 -1.48 -7.21 -24.97
N VAL A 144 -1.63 -5.91 -24.84
CA VAL A 144 -2.41 -5.29 -23.73
C VAL A 144 -3.87 -5.75 -23.71
N GLN A 145 -4.40 -6.25 -24.84
CA GLN A 145 -5.80 -6.73 -24.95
C GLN A 145 -5.97 -8.23 -24.73
N GLY A 146 -4.90 -8.93 -24.43
CA GLY A 146 -4.93 -10.35 -24.13
C GLY A 146 -3.96 -11.18 -24.96
N ASP A 147 -4.11 -12.48 -24.83
CA ASP A 147 -3.32 -13.51 -25.48
C ASP A 147 -4.11 -14.08 -26.66
N GLN A 148 -3.54 -14.02 -27.87
CA GLN A 148 -4.13 -14.52 -29.10
C GLN A 148 -3.25 -15.61 -29.70
N GLY A 149 -3.84 -16.77 -29.99
CA GLY A 149 -3.14 -17.88 -30.64
C GLY A 149 -2.99 -17.66 -32.16
N PHE A 150 -1.81 -17.96 -32.68
CA PHE A 150 -1.54 -18.07 -34.11
C PHE A 150 -1.20 -19.52 -34.44
N ASP A 151 -1.86 -20.09 -35.45
CA ASP A 151 -1.50 -21.38 -36.09
C ASP A 151 -1.15 -21.10 -37.56
N GLY A 152 0.12 -21.28 -37.91
CA GLY A 152 0.64 -21.01 -39.22
C GLY A 152 0.47 -22.16 -40.21
N TYR A 153 -0.09 -23.30 -39.80
CA TYR A 153 -0.27 -24.47 -40.66
C TYR A 153 -1.33 -24.24 -41.74
N THR A 154 -1.00 -24.57 -42.96
CA THR A 154 -1.96 -24.74 -44.08
C THR A 154 -1.52 -25.91 -44.97
N ASP A 155 -2.47 -26.62 -45.58
CA ASP A 155 -2.20 -27.73 -46.50
C ASP A 155 -1.55 -27.27 -47.82
N SER A 156 -1.32 -25.98 -48.01
CA SER A 156 -0.74 -25.40 -49.24
C SER A 156 0.77 -25.57 -49.28
N GLU A 157 1.29 -26.05 -50.39
CA GLU A 157 2.73 -26.03 -50.67
C GLU A 157 3.25 -24.64 -51.06
N SER A 158 2.34 -23.74 -51.51
CA SER A 158 2.67 -22.37 -51.84
C SER A 158 2.82 -21.51 -50.58
N GLU A 159 3.74 -20.54 -50.62
CA GLU A 159 3.90 -19.57 -49.53
C GLU A 159 2.64 -18.73 -49.38
N GLY A 160 1.94 -18.88 -48.23
CA GLY A 160 0.84 -18.05 -47.81
C GLY A 160 1.28 -17.02 -46.76
N TRP A 161 0.60 -15.89 -46.69
CA TRP A 161 0.84 -14.83 -45.73
C TRP A 161 -0.45 -14.50 -45.01
N MET A 162 -0.39 -14.41 -43.70
CA MET A 162 -1.50 -14.01 -42.86
C MET A 162 -1.22 -12.63 -42.26
N ASN A 163 -2.13 -11.71 -42.46
CA ASN A 163 -2.14 -10.43 -41.75
C ASN A 163 -2.82 -10.61 -40.41
N PHE A 164 -2.04 -10.53 -39.36
CA PHE A 164 -2.51 -10.66 -37.98
C PHE A 164 -2.64 -9.26 -37.38
N GLU A 165 -3.86 -8.76 -37.24
CA GLU A 165 -4.13 -7.45 -36.65
C GLU A 165 -3.97 -7.53 -35.15
N VAL A 166 -3.04 -6.76 -34.61
CA VAL A 166 -2.85 -6.62 -33.16
C VAL A 166 -3.49 -5.32 -32.72
N LYS A 167 -4.63 -5.41 -32.07
CA LYS A 167 -5.27 -4.23 -31.51
C LYS A 167 -4.45 -3.72 -30.34
N LEU A 168 -3.85 -2.57 -30.49
CA LEU A 168 -3.30 -1.78 -29.40
C LEU A 168 -4.42 -0.99 -28.73
N ASN A 169 -4.18 -0.57 -27.49
CA ASN A 169 -5.17 0.21 -26.74
C ASN A 169 -5.48 1.52 -27.50
N THR A 170 -6.72 1.70 -27.96
CA THR A 170 -7.18 2.94 -28.61
C THR A 170 -7.43 4.07 -27.62
N GLY A 171 -7.34 3.77 -26.31
CA GLY A 171 -7.39 4.77 -25.25
C GLY A 171 -6.13 5.62 -25.27
N SER A 172 -6.29 6.94 -25.17
CA SER A 172 -5.18 7.87 -24.94
C SER A 172 -4.26 7.29 -23.88
N ALA A 173 -3.04 6.96 -24.29
CA ALA A 173 -2.05 6.40 -23.42
C ALA A 173 -1.90 7.25 -22.19
N THR A 174 -2.08 6.65 -21.05
CA THR A 174 -1.76 7.32 -19.81
C THR A 174 -0.24 7.44 -19.76
N PHE A 175 0.27 8.68 -19.71
CA PHE A 175 1.67 9.00 -19.38
C PHE A 175 2.13 8.31 -18.08
N LEU A 176 1.20 7.77 -17.33
CA LEU A 176 1.35 7.08 -16.07
C LEU A 176 1.85 5.65 -16.27
N THR A 177 3.09 5.52 -16.72
CA THR A 177 3.84 4.26 -16.64
C THR A 177 4.64 4.22 -15.33
N ARG A 178 5.02 3.03 -14.89
CA ARG A 178 5.86 2.85 -13.68
C ARG A 178 7.16 3.69 -13.76
N LYS A 179 7.74 3.88 -14.96
CA LYS A 179 8.94 4.70 -15.18
C LYS A 179 8.70 6.18 -14.90
N ASN A 180 7.49 6.68 -15.17
CA ASN A 180 7.14 8.09 -15.01
C ASN A 180 6.50 8.43 -13.65
N LEU A 181 6.13 7.42 -12.86
CA LEU A 181 5.54 7.61 -11.54
C LEU A 181 6.47 8.34 -10.58
N VAL A 182 7.76 7.98 -10.54
CA VAL A 182 8.74 8.60 -9.63
C VAL A 182 8.97 10.07 -9.99
N PRO A 183 9.29 10.44 -11.26
CA PRO A 183 9.40 11.84 -11.64
C PRO A 183 8.13 12.65 -11.36
N LEU A 184 6.96 12.11 -11.65
CA LEU A 184 5.67 12.76 -11.40
C LEU A 184 5.43 12.96 -9.90
N ALA A 185 5.70 11.95 -9.08
CA ALA A 185 5.59 12.04 -7.63
C ALA A 185 6.52 13.12 -7.05
N VAL A 186 7.75 13.22 -7.56
CA VAL A 186 8.71 14.27 -7.17
C VAL A 186 8.19 15.65 -7.54
N ILE A 187 7.66 15.84 -8.74
CA ILE A 187 7.09 17.13 -9.18
C ILE A 187 5.91 17.52 -8.28
N ILE A 188 4.97 16.59 -8.05
CA ILE A 188 3.83 16.82 -7.15
C ILE A 188 4.32 17.17 -5.74
N TRP A 189 5.32 16.46 -5.24
CA TRP A 189 5.86 16.69 -3.91
C TRP A 189 6.52 18.07 -3.79
N VAL A 190 7.36 18.49 -4.74
CA VAL A 190 7.96 19.82 -4.78
C VAL A 190 6.89 20.91 -4.77
N PHE A 191 5.82 20.71 -5.53
CA PHE A 191 4.68 21.62 -5.57
C PHE A 191 3.96 21.70 -4.23
N LEU A 192 3.72 20.55 -3.59
CA LEU A 192 3.10 20.49 -2.24
C LEU A 192 4.00 21.15 -1.18
N VAL A 193 5.32 21.00 -1.28
CA VAL A 193 6.27 21.71 -0.39
C VAL A 193 6.15 23.23 -0.58
N ALA A 194 6.13 23.70 -1.82
CA ALA A 194 5.96 25.14 -2.11
C ALA A 194 4.63 25.68 -1.53
N ILE A 195 3.53 24.99 -1.76
CA ILE A 195 2.21 25.35 -1.19
C ILE A 195 2.25 25.30 0.34
N SER A 196 2.93 24.32 0.93
CA SER A 196 3.09 24.19 2.39
C SER A 196 3.81 25.39 2.99
N LEU A 197 4.92 25.84 2.37
CA LEU A 197 5.68 26.99 2.81
C LEU A 197 4.85 28.28 2.74
N ILE A 198 4.12 28.47 1.63
CA ILE A 198 3.20 29.59 1.45
C ILE A 198 2.09 29.55 2.51
N SER A 199 1.46 28.37 2.73
CA SER A 199 0.41 28.19 3.72
C SER A 199 0.88 28.52 5.14
N LYS A 200 2.10 28.15 5.51
CA LYS A 200 2.68 28.51 6.82
C LYS A 200 2.81 30.03 6.99
N ARG A 201 3.15 30.75 5.92
CA ARG A 201 3.27 32.22 5.94
C ARG A 201 1.92 32.91 6.19
N PHE A 202 0.84 32.38 5.57
CA PHE A 202 -0.48 33.00 5.66
C PHE A 202 -1.37 32.44 6.79
N PHE A 203 -1.12 31.21 7.23
CA PHE A 203 -1.86 30.50 8.27
C PHE A 203 -0.90 29.92 9.33
N PRO A 204 -0.24 30.77 10.12
CA PRO A 204 0.65 30.29 11.19
C PRO A 204 -0.16 29.41 12.17
N GLU A 205 0.40 28.24 12.51
CA GLU A 205 -0.21 27.37 13.51
C GLU A 205 -0.17 28.07 14.89
N GLN A 206 -1.33 28.23 15.52
CA GLN A 206 -1.37 28.62 16.92
C GLN A 206 -0.80 27.47 17.75
N LYS A 207 0.31 27.71 18.44
CA LYS A 207 0.87 26.76 19.40
C LYS A 207 -0.15 26.51 20.51
N ARG A 208 -0.79 25.35 20.52
CA ARG A 208 -1.51 24.84 21.69
C ARG A 208 -0.51 24.10 22.55
N GLU A 209 0.00 24.73 23.57
CA GLU A 209 0.73 24.02 24.64
C GLU A 209 -0.29 23.16 25.41
N ASN A 210 -0.23 21.86 25.20
CA ASN A 210 -0.99 20.92 26.00
C ASN A 210 -0.07 20.47 27.15
N LYS A 211 -0.18 21.13 28.30
CA LYS A 211 0.66 20.86 29.48
C LYS A 211 0.59 19.41 29.97
N ASP A 212 -0.47 18.69 29.63
CA ASP A 212 -0.73 17.31 30.06
C ASP A 212 -0.41 16.26 28.97
N ARG A 213 0.33 16.64 27.91
CA ARG A 213 0.66 15.73 26.80
C ARG A 213 1.73 14.73 27.25
N LEU A 214 1.41 13.43 27.20
CA LEU A 214 2.38 12.36 27.47
C LEU A 214 3.20 12.05 26.21
N ILE A 215 4.45 12.50 26.20
CA ILE A 215 5.39 12.27 25.09
C ILE A 215 5.62 10.77 24.82
N GLY A 216 5.57 9.93 25.86
CA GLY A 216 5.65 8.48 25.70
C GLY A 216 4.59 7.91 24.77
N LEU A 217 3.33 8.39 24.85
CA LEU A 217 2.27 7.97 23.93
C LEU A 217 2.51 8.46 22.51
N ASP A 218 3.09 9.64 22.34
CA ASP A 218 3.45 10.14 21.02
C ASP A 218 4.56 9.30 20.38
N LEU A 219 5.60 8.96 21.15
CA LEU A 219 6.65 8.05 20.71
C LEU A 219 6.07 6.68 20.35
N LEU A 220 5.18 6.16 21.19
CA LEU A 220 4.57 4.85 20.97
C LEU A 220 3.71 4.82 19.70
N LYS A 221 3.01 5.91 19.34
CA LYS A 221 2.33 6.04 18.05
C LYS A 221 3.29 5.92 16.86
N ILE A 222 4.44 6.58 16.94
CA ILE A 222 5.46 6.54 15.88
C ILE A 222 6.01 5.12 15.73
N VAL A 223 6.40 4.52 16.87
CA VAL A 223 6.92 3.14 16.89
C VAL A 223 5.88 2.17 16.34
N SER A 224 4.62 2.28 16.76
CA SER A 224 3.55 1.41 16.24
C SER A 224 3.32 1.61 14.74
N ALA A 225 3.35 2.85 14.22
CA ALA A 225 3.24 3.11 12.79
C ALA A 225 4.41 2.49 12.00
N PHE A 226 5.63 2.56 12.53
CA PHE A 226 6.80 1.90 11.96
C PHE A 226 6.65 0.38 11.98
N MET A 227 6.24 -0.20 13.11
CA MET A 227 6.05 -1.64 13.26
C MET A 227 4.93 -2.18 12.34
N ILE A 228 3.89 -1.40 12.07
CA ILE A 228 2.87 -1.78 11.07
C ILE A 228 3.49 -1.87 9.67
N ALA A 229 4.38 -0.97 9.29
CA ALA A 229 5.10 -1.09 8.03
C ALA A 229 6.00 -2.35 8.00
N VAL A 230 6.63 -2.70 9.15
CA VAL A 230 7.39 -3.95 9.28
C VAL A 230 6.50 -5.18 9.13
N ILE A 231 5.25 -5.18 9.67
CA ILE A 231 4.28 -6.28 9.49
C ILE A 231 4.11 -6.59 8.00
N HIS A 232 3.85 -5.56 7.19
CA HIS A 232 3.59 -5.76 5.77
C HIS A 232 4.83 -6.24 5.00
N ALA A 233 6.00 -5.73 5.35
CA ALA A 233 7.26 -6.10 4.74
C ALA A 233 7.72 -7.52 5.14
N SER A 234 7.68 -7.83 6.43
CA SER A 234 8.19 -9.10 6.98
C SER A 234 7.33 -10.32 6.63
N SER A 235 6.08 -10.10 6.20
CA SER A 235 5.21 -11.19 5.76
C SER A 235 5.80 -11.95 4.56
N GLY A 236 6.51 -11.27 3.64
CA GLY A 236 7.23 -11.91 2.53
C GLY A 236 8.34 -12.83 3.03
N VAL A 237 9.17 -12.35 3.98
CA VAL A 237 10.25 -13.16 4.58
C VAL A 237 9.69 -14.41 5.26
N PHE A 238 8.57 -14.31 5.97
CA PHE A 238 7.95 -15.44 6.67
C PHE A 238 7.26 -16.42 5.72
N ASN A 239 6.63 -15.95 4.63
CA ASN A 239 5.81 -16.79 3.75
C ASN A 239 6.61 -17.47 2.63
N ASN A 240 7.69 -16.85 2.14
CA ASN A 240 8.35 -17.25 0.91
C ASN A 240 9.59 -18.13 1.13
N HIS A 241 9.95 -18.41 2.40
CA HIS A 241 11.06 -19.29 2.74
C HIS A 241 10.58 -20.65 3.22
N GLU A 242 11.45 -21.65 3.04
CA GLU A 242 11.20 -23.03 3.46
C GLU A 242 10.91 -23.12 4.97
N LEU A 243 9.85 -23.83 5.30
CA LEU A 243 9.36 -24.00 6.65
C LEU A 243 10.43 -24.61 7.58
N GLY A 244 10.83 -23.86 8.59
CA GLY A 244 11.82 -24.25 9.57
C GLY A 244 13.26 -23.92 9.19
N SER A 245 13.52 -23.29 8.01
CA SER A 245 14.82 -22.70 7.68
C SER A 245 15.18 -21.58 8.66
N LEU A 246 16.45 -21.16 8.66
CA LEU A 246 16.89 -20.06 9.53
C LEU A 246 16.15 -18.75 9.18
N VAL A 247 16.10 -18.38 7.90
CA VAL A 247 15.45 -17.16 7.42
C VAL A 247 13.96 -17.17 7.74
N TRP A 248 13.29 -18.33 7.59
CA TRP A 248 11.88 -18.47 7.99
C TRP A 248 11.68 -18.21 9.49
N LYS A 249 12.56 -18.76 10.36
CA LYS A 249 12.50 -18.51 11.82
C LYS A 249 12.75 -17.06 12.16
N GLU A 250 13.71 -16.42 11.51
CA GLU A 250 13.98 -14.99 11.66
C GLU A 250 12.76 -14.15 11.22
N GLY A 251 12.13 -14.51 10.09
CA GLY A 251 10.90 -13.89 9.61
C GLY A 251 9.73 -14.06 10.60
N LEU A 252 9.57 -15.25 11.18
CA LEU A 252 8.59 -15.52 12.24
C LEU A 252 8.80 -14.62 13.45
N VAL A 253 10.05 -14.54 13.96
CA VAL A 253 10.39 -13.72 15.12
C VAL A 253 10.17 -12.22 14.81
N LEU A 254 10.63 -11.74 13.65
CA LEU A 254 10.44 -10.37 13.24
C LEU A 254 8.96 -10.01 13.16
N ASN A 255 8.16 -10.88 12.56
CA ASN A 255 6.72 -10.68 12.44
C ASN A 255 6.05 -10.67 13.83
N ALA A 256 6.40 -11.59 14.74
CA ALA A 256 5.88 -11.65 16.11
C ALA A 256 6.23 -10.38 16.91
N VAL A 257 7.46 -9.86 16.79
CA VAL A 257 7.90 -8.62 17.46
C VAL A 257 6.99 -7.44 17.13
N THR A 258 6.37 -7.42 15.96
CA THR A 258 5.55 -6.28 15.51
C THR A 258 4.10 -6.34 15.93
N ARG A 259 3.60 -7.49 16.43
CA ARG A 259 2.17 -7.74 16.65
C ARG A 259 1.51 -6.89 17.73
N PHE A 260 2.28 -6.26 18.60
CA PHE A 260 1.74 -5.29 19.56
C PHE A 260 1.20 -4.00 18.91
N ALA A 261 1.63 -3.67 17.70
CA ALA A 261 1.46 -2.35 17.10
C ALA A 261 -0.02 -1.94 16.95
N VAL A 262 -0.86 -2.82 16.39
CA VAL A 262 -2.29 -2.55 16.18
C VAL A 262 -3.06 -2.49 17.51
N PRO A 263 -2.93 -3.46 18.44
CA PRO A 263 -3.54 -3.35 19.76
C PRO A 263 -3.14 -2.08 20.51
N VAL A 264 -1.87 -1.67 20.43
CA VAL A 264 -1.40 -0.43 21.05
C VAL A 264 -2.08 0.82 20.44
N PHE A 265 -2.27 0.89 19.12
CA PHE A 265 -3.03 2.00 18.53
C PHE A 265 -4.45 2.09 19.08
N LEU A 266 -5.12 0.96 19.27
CA LEU A 266 -6.45 0.90 19.88
C LEU A 266 -6.40 1.30 21.37
N MET A 267 -5.42 0.83 22.12
CA MET A 267 -5.22 1.22 23.53
C MET A 267 -4.98 2.72 23.67
N ILE A 268 -4.16 3.32 22.80
CA ILE A 268 -3.93 4.78 22.78
C ILE A 268 -5.23 5.51 22.43
N SER A 269 -6.00 5.01 21.47
CA SER A 269 -7.31 5.59 21.14
C SER A 269 -8.25 5.57 22.33
N GLY A 270 -8.31 4.45 23.06
CA GLY A 270 -9.06 4.33 24.30
C GLY A 270 -8.58 5.30 25.40
N ALA A 271 -7.26 5.37 25.63
CA ALA A 271 -6.66 6.27 26.61
C ALA A 271 -6.98 7.76 26.34
N LEU A 272 -7.10 8.15 25.07
CA LEU A 272 -7.32 9.53 24.66
C LEU A 272 -8.79 9.91 24.46
N LEU A 273 -9.66 8.96 24.11
CA LEU A 273 -11.07 9.20 23.79
C LEU A 273 -12.00 8.93 24.98
N LEU A 274 -11.74 7.86 25.77
CA LEU A 274 -12.57 7.49 26.88
C LEU A 274 -12.26 8.31 28.15
N GLY A 275 -13.24 8.45 29.05
CA GLY A 275 -13.13 9.27 30.25
C GLY A 275 -13.14 10.79 29.97
N ARG A 276 -13.70 11.22 28.84
CA ARG A 276 -13.85 12.62 28.45
C ARG A 276 -15.22 12.85 27.86
N LYS A 277 -15.95 13.86 28.33
CA LYS A 277 -17.25 14.21 27.72
C LYS A 277 -17.04 14.64 26.26
N ILE A 278 -17.53 13.85 25.34
CA ILE A 278 -17.49 14.13 23.90
C ILE A 278 -18.93 14.47 23.46
N SER A 279 -19.14 15.67 22.93
CA SER A 279 -20.45 16.02 22.38
C SER A 279 -20.69 15.27 21.06
N LEU A 280 -21.96 15.00 20.76
CA LEU A 280 -22.39 14.33 19.53
C LEU A 280 -21.83 15.03 18.27
N ASP A 281 -21.93 16.37 18.22
CA ASP A 281 -21.42 17.17 17.09
C ASP A 281 -19.91 16.97 16.86
N LYS A 282 -19.12 16.88 17.94
CA LYS A 282 -17.68 16.61 17.83
C LYS A 282 -17.40 15.21 17.33
N ALA A 283 -18.18 14.23 17.78
CA ALA A 283 -18.06 12.83 17.36
C ALA A 283 -18.36 12.70 15.86
N ILE A 284 -19.52 13.22 15.42
CA ILE A 284 -19.94 13.22 14.02
C ILE A 284 -18.88 13.93 13.15
N ARG A 285 -18.44 15.11 13.57
CA ARG A 285 -17.42 15.86 12.81
C ARG A 285 -16.11 15.10 12.67
N LYS A 286 -15.65 14.42 13.72
CA LYS A 286 -14.43 13.58 13.66
C LYS A 286 -14.65 12.38 12.74
N ALA A 287 -15.80 11.70 12.83
CA ALA A 287 -16.14 10.59 11.95
C ALA A 287 -16.17 10.99 10.48
N ILE A 288 -16.78 12.13 10.15
CA ILE A 288 -16.81 12.67 8.78
C ILE A 288 -15.39 12.96 8.28
N ILE A 289 -14.54 13.61 9.09
CA ILE A 289 -13.16 13.92 8.71
C ILE A 289 -12.37 12.62 8.45
N ALA A 290 -12.51 11.62 9.32
CA ALA A 290 -11.87 10.33 9.15
C ALA A 290 -12.40 9.59 7.91
N GLY A 291 -13.72 9.63 7.66
CA GLY A 291 -14.34 9.05 6.48
C GLY A 291 -13.86 9.69 5.17
N ILE A 292 -13.78 11.03 5.12
CA ILE A 292 -13.24 11.74 3.96
C ILE A 292 -11.76 11.35 3.73
N ALA A 293 -10.95 11.31 4.79
CA ALA A 293 -9.56 10.93 4.66
C ALA A 293 -9.42 9.49 4.15
N LEU A 294 -10.17 8.55 4.74
CA LEU A 294 -10.22 7.17 4.29
C LEU A 294 -10.62 7.05 2.81
N PHE A 295 -11.67 7.76 2.39
CA PHE A 295 -12.12 7.74 1.00
C PHE A 295 -11.04 8.27 0.05
N VAL A 296 -10.41 9.40 0.37
CA VAL A 296 -9.36 10.00 -0.48
C VAL A 296 -8.15 9.05 -0.59
N TRP A 297 -7.69 8.48 0.51
CA TRP A 297 -6.59 7.51 0.48
C TRP A 297 -6.98 6.23 -0.28
N SER A 298 -8.17 5.68 -0.06
CA SER A 298 -8.66 4.52 -0.79
C SER A 298 -8.74 4.78 -2.30
N PHE A 299 -9.22 5.96 -2.70
CA PHE A 299 -9.26 6.37 -4.10
C PHE A 299 -7.86 6.45 -4.73
N LEU A 300 -6.87 6.97 -3.98
CA LEU A 300 -5.48 6.97 -4.44
C LEU A 300 -4.95 5.53 -4.65
N TYR A 301 -5.32 4.58 -3.78
CA TYR A 301 -4.97 3.17 -3.96
C TYR A 301 -5.59 2.56 -5.21
N VAL A 302 -6.85 2.88 -5.53
CA VAL A 302 -7.50 2.42 -6.77
C VAL A 302 -6.74 2.93 -7.99
N ILE A 303 -6.41 4.23 -8.01
CA ILE A 303 -5.65 4.83 -9.12
C ILE A 303 -4.27 4.20 -9.26
N ILE A 304 -3.51 4.09 -8.17
CA ILE A 304 -2.14 3.55 -8.21
C ILE A 304 -2.15 2.07 -8.60
N ARG A 305 -3.13 1.28 -8.13
CA ARG A 305 -3.30 -0.12 -8.55
C ARG A 305 -3.52 -0.21 -10.07
N LYS A 306 -4.38 0.64 -10.63
CA LYS A 306 -4.61 0.71 -12.07
C LYS A 306 -3.34 1.05 -12.84
N ILE A 307 -2.55 2.00 -12.33
CA ILE A 307 -1.29 2.43 -12.97
C ILE A 307 -0.23 1.33 -12.92
N LEU A 308 -0.05 0.68 -11.76
CA LEU A 308 1.04 -0.28 -11.56
C LEU A 308 0.79 -1.63 -12.23
N TRP A 309 -0.45 -2.10 -12.20
CA TRP A 309 -0.80 -3.47 -12.61
C TRP A 309 -1.87 -3.54 -13.70
N ASN A 310 -2.38 -2.40 -14.16
CA ASN A 310 -3.52 -2.32 -15.09
C ASN A 310 -4.76 -3.11 -14.60
N ASP A 311 -4.90 -3.28 -13.29
CA ASP A 311 -5.92 -4.07 -12.64
C ASP A 311 -7.08 -3.19 -12.15
N GLY A 312 -8.31 -3.71 -12.25
CA GLY A 312 -9.53 -3.08 -11.77
C GLY A 312 -10.13 -2.02 -12.71
N ASP A 313 -11.41 -1.77 -12.51
CA ASP A 313 -12.16 -0.66 -13.11
C ASP A 313 -12.22 0.49 -12.12
N VAL A 314 -11.62 1.63 -12.46
CA VAL A 314 -11.51 2.79 -11.56
C VAL A 314 -12.89 3.28 -11.10
N ILE A 315 -13.89 3.31 -12.00
CA ILE A 315 -15.24 3.80 -11.67
C ILE A 315 -15.94 2.78 -10.76
N HIS A 316 -15.98 1.51 -11.16
CA HIS A 316 -16.59 0.44 -10.38
C HIS A 316 -15.93 0.32 -9.00
N ASP A 317 -14.60 0.25 -8.93
CA ASP A 317 -13.87 0.10 -7.68
C ASP A 317 -14.06 1.31 -6.76
N THR A 318 -14.11 2.54 -7.32
CA THR A 318 -14.39 3.75 -6.53
C THR A 318 -15.80 3.71 -5.93
N VAL A 319 -16.80 3.27 -6.70
CA VAL A 319 -18.17 3.10 -6.17
C VAL A 319 -18.18 2.02 -5.08
N MET A 320 -17.46 0.92 -5.29
CA MET A 320 -17.36 -0.17 -4.32
C MET A 320 -16.67 0.22 -3.01
N LEU A 321 -15.86 1.30 -2.98
CA LEU A 321 -15.29 1.83 -1.72
C LEU A 321 -16.36 2.21 -0.69
N LEU A 322 -17.58 2.52 -1.14
CA LEU A 322 -18.70 2.86 -0.26
C LEU A 322 -19.34 1.61 0.39
N PHE A 323 -19.17 0.42 -0.20
CA PHE A 323 -19.90 -0.80 0.17
C PHE A 323 -19.00 -1.97 0.57
N LYS A 324 -17.74 -1.97 0.15
CA LYS A 324 -16.77 -3.03 0.42
C LYS A 324 -15.56 -2.51 1.20
N ARG A 325 -14.78 -3.44 1.77
CA ARG A 325 -13.45 -3.10 2.30
C ARG A 325 -12.60 -2.46 1.20
N GLY A 326 -11.78 -1.50 1.59
CA GLY A 326 -10.96 -0.72 0.65
C GLY A 326 -10.02 -1.56 -0.23
N PRO A 327 -9.39 -0.95 -1.23
CA PRO A 327 -8.57 -1.62 -2.25
C PRO A 327 -7.28 -2.24 -1.70
N SER A 328 -6.94 -1.99 -0.45
CA SER A 328 -5.79 -2.57 0.25
C SER A 328 -6.20 -3.03 1.65
N GLY A 329 -5.74 -4.23 2.01
CA GLY A 329 -6.17 -4.91 3.25
C GLY A 329 -5.97 -4.09 4.52
N HIS A 330 -4.85 -3.34 4.64
CA HIS A 330 -4.54 -2.56 5.84
C HIS A 330 -5.54 -1.42 6.11
N LEU A 331 -6.31 -0.96 5.13
CA LEU A 331 -7.26 0.16 5.30
C LEU A 331 -8.43 -0.16 6.24
N TRP A 332 -8.60 -1.42 6.63
CA TRP A 332 -9.66 -1.86 7.55
C TRP A 332 -9.70 -1.05 8.86
N TYR A 333 -8.53 -0.69 9.41
CA TYR A 333 -8.45 0.12 10.63
C TYR A 333 -8.99 1.54 10.41
N GLY A 334 -8.89 2.09 9.21
CA GLY A 334 -9.50 3.36 8.84
C GLY A 334 -11.03 3.32 8.96
N TYR A 335 -11.67 2.23 8.50
CA TYR A 335 -13.11 2.01 8.68
C TYR A 335 -13.47 1.88 10.16
N LEU A 336 -12.70 1.09 10.91
CA LEU A 336 -12.89 0.96 12.35
C LEU A 336 -12.78 2.32 13.06
N LEU A 337 -11.83 3.17 12.66
CA LEU A 337 -11.65 4.49 13.26
C LEU A 337 -12.86 5.41 13.03
N VAL A 338 -13.49 5.36 11.86
CA VAL A 338 -14.75 6.09 11.59
C VAL A 338 -15.83 5.66 12.57
N TRP A 339 -15.99 4.34 12.77
CA TRP A 339 -16.94 3.79 13.74
C TRP A 339 -16.60 4.19 15.19
N ILE A 340 -15.34 4.09 15.59
CA ILE A 340 -14.90 4.51 16.93
C ILE A 340 -15.26 5.98 17.19
N TYR A 341 -15.03 6.88 16.24
CA TYR A 341 -15.40 8.28 16.41
C TYR A 341 -16.91 8.48 16.48
N LEU A 342 -17.68 7.82 15.62
CA LEU A 342 -19.14 7.94 15.59
C LEU A 342 -19.75 7.44 16.91
N PHE A 343 -19.29 6.30 17.42
CA PHE A 343 -19.79 5.71 18.68
C PHE A 343 -19.10 6.26 19.93
N SER A 344 -18.11 7.13 19.82
CA SER A 344 -17.34 7.62 20.97
C SER A 344 -18.17 8.22 22.11
N PRO A 345 -19.31 8.93 21.90
CA PRO A 345 -20.15 9.39 23.01
C PRO A 345 -20.79 8.23 23.79
N ILE A 346 -21.26 7.20 23.08
CA ILE A 346 -21.90 6.00 23.64
C ILE A 346 -20.84 5.18 24.40
N LEU A 347 -19.69 4.93 23.77
CA LEU A 347 -18.59 4.17 24.36
C LEU A 347 -18.08 4.85 25.63
N ASN A 348 -18.02 6.18 25.63
CA ASN A 348 -17.61 6.94 26.80
C ASN A 348 -18.63 6.83 27.94
N SER A 349 -19.93 6.98 27.65
CA SER A 349 -20.99 6.80 28.63
C SER A 349 -21.00 5.38 29.21
N LEU A 350 -20.81 4.37 28.36
CA LEU A 350 -20.69 2.98 28.80
C LEU A 350 -19.49 2.80 29.71
N TYR A 351 -18.30 3.30 29.32
CA TYR A 351 -17.10 3.19 30.13
C TYR A 351 -17.27 3.84 31.52
N GLU A 352 -17.87 5.03 31.58
CA GLU A 352 -18.08 5.78 32.83
C GLU A 352 -19.14 5.12 33.75
N SER A 353 -20.18 4.50 33.16
CA SER A 353 -21.24 3.82 33.94
C SER A 353 -20.79 2.52 34.59
N LEU A 354 -19.77 1.87 34.06
CA LEU A 354 -19.29 0.57 34.55
C LEU A 354 -18.31 0.75 35.73
N SER A 355 -18.47 -0.07 36.78
CA SER A 355 -17.47 -0.20 37.85
C SER A 355 -16.16 -0.80 37.31
N GLU A 356 -15.04 -0.64 38.03
CA GLU A 356 -13.75 -1.21 37.62
C GLU A 356 -13.81 -2.73 37.41
N LYS A 357 -14.55 -3.46 38.24
CA LYS A 357 -14.77 -4.90 38.09
C LYS A 357 -15.55 -5.24 36.84
N MET A 358 -16.59 -4.46 36.52
CA MET A 358 -17.38 -4.67 35.30
C MET A 358 -16.60 -4.32 34.03
N ARG A 359 -15.73 -3.31 34.06
CA ARG A 359 -14.81 -3.00 32.95
C ARG A 359 -13.83 -4.14 32.70
N LEU A 360 -13.25 -4.72 33.77
CA LEU A 360 -12.39 -5.92 33.65
C LEU A 360 -13.16 -7.12 33.09
N TYR A 361 -14.37 -7.36 33.56
CA TYR A 361 -15.23 -8.43 33.05
C TYR A 361 -15.56 -8.23 31.55
N PHE A 362 -15.90 -7.01 31.15
CA PHE A 362 -16.14 -6.66 29.75
C PHE A 362 -14.89 -6.89 28.88
N VAL A 363 -13.72 -6.45 29.34
CA VAL A 363 -12.44 -6.67 28.66
C VAL A 363 -12.14 -8.16 28.55
N PHE A 364 -12.35 -8.91 29.63
CA PHE A 364 -12.14 -10.36 29.65
C PHE A 364 -13.04 -11.08 28.62
N LEU A 365 -14.34 -10.79 28.63
CA LEU A 365 -15.29 -11.41 27.68
C LEU A 365 -14.95 -11.05 26.23
N GLY A 366 -14.66 -9.78 25.95
CA GLY A 366 -14.41 -9.31 24.58
C GLY A 366 -13.06 -9.77 24.02
N LEU A 367 -12.14 -10.26 24.83
CA LEU A 367 -10.84 -10.79 24.37
C LEU A 367 -10.83 -12.33 24.41
N ILE A 368 -11.32 -12.95 25.48
CA ILE A 368 -11.26 -14.41 25.66
C ILE A 368 -12.20 -15.10 24.66
N VAL A 369 -13.41 -14.59 24.47
CA VAL A 369 -14.40 -15.26 23.60
C VAL A 369 -13.94 -15.30 22.15
N PRO A 370 -13.50 -14.20 21.49
CA PRO A 370 -12.96 -14.25 20.14
C PRO A 370 -11.76 -15.19 20.01
N SER A 371 -10.79 -15.08 20.89
CA SER A 371 -9.55 -15.86 20.84
C SER A 371 -9.79 -17.36 21.04
N LEU A 372 -10.71 -17.76 21.94
CA LEU A 372 -11.10 -19.14 22.10
C LEU A 372 -11.84 -19.67 20.88
N LEU A 373 -12.73 -18.89 20.29
CA LEU A 373 -13.46 -19.28 19.08
C LEU A 373 -12.51 -19.51 17.92
N ASP A 374 -11.58 -18.61 17.68
CA ASP A 374 -10.58 -18.75 16.64
C ASP A 374 -9.68 -19.97 16.87
N ALA A 375 -9.27 -20.22 18.10
CA ALA A 375 -8.51 -21.43 18.46
C ALA A 375 -9.28 -22.71 18.17
N VAL A 376 -10.59 -22.78 18.51
CA VAL A 376 -11.47 -23.92 18.25
C VAL A 376 -11.67 -24.12 16.74
N ILE A 377 -11.97 -23.05 16.00
CA ILE A 377 -12.19 -23.10 14.55
C ILE A 377 -10.92 -23.66 13.86
N ASN A 378 -9.77 -23.12 14.20
CA ASN A 378 -8.50 -23.53 13.60
C ASN A 378 -8.08 -24.95 14.03
N TYR A 379 -8.35 -25.34 15.28
CA TYR A 379 -8.03 -26.69 15.76
C TYR A 379 -8.83 -27.78 15.06
N PHE A 380 -10.13 -27.55 14.87
CA PHE A 380 -11.03 -28.51 14.23
C PHE A 380 -11.13 -28.33 12.71
N SER A 381 -10.38 -27.41 12.11
CA SER A 381 -10.44 -27.09 10.67
C SER A 381 -11.86 -26.79 10.18
N LEU A 382 -12.67 -26.15 11.02
CA LEU A 382 -14.04 -25.76 10.69
C LEU A 382 -14.01 -24.65 9.63
N ASP A 383 -15.05 -24.61 8.76
CA ASP A 383 -15.15 -23.54 7.77
C ASP A 383 -15.31 -22.18 8.47
N GLY A 384 -14.20 -21.45 8.54
CA GLY A 384 -14.13 -20.16 9.21
C GLY A 384 -15.01 -19.09 8.57
N GLN A 385 -15.40 -19.22 7.30
CA GLN A 385 -16.25 -18.23 6.62
C GLN A 385 -17.67 -18.18 7.19
N ILE A 386 -18.24 -19.32 7.54
CA ILE A 386 -19.59 -19.39 8.15
C ILE A 386 -19.57 -18.70 9.51
N LEU A 387 -18.55 -18.94 10.31
CA LEU A 387 -18.41 -18.36 11.65
C LEU A 387 -18.00 -16.87 11.61
N GLN A 388 -17.08 -16.47 10.74
CA GLN A 388 -16.70 -15.07 10.58
C GLN A 388 -17.89 -14.19 10.17
N ASN A 389 -18.74 -14.65 9.26
CA ASN A 389 -19.94 -13.90 8.85
C ASN A 389 -20.99 -13.82 9.96
N SER A 390 -21.12 -14.85 10.80
CA SER A 390 -22.09 -14.89 11.90
C SER A 390 -21.62 -14.14 13.15
N PHE A 391 -20.31 -13.97 13.33
CA PHE A 391 -19.70 -13.40 14.54
C PHE A 391 -19.09 -12.01 14.33
N PHE A 392 -19.52 -11.27 13.31
CA PHE A 392 -19.09 -9.88 13.05
C PHE A 392 -19.13 -8.99 14.31
N ILE A 393 -20.09 -9.19 15.20
CA ILE A 393 -20.23 -8.48 16.47
C ILE A 393 -19.05 -8.74 17.42
N TYR A 394 -18.50 -9.94 17.46
CA TYR A 394 -17.40 -10.30 18.38
C TYR A 394 -16.12 -9.54 18.08
N ILE A 395 -15.77 -9.41 16.80
CA ILE A 395 -14.57 -8.67 16.37
C ILE A 395 -14.66 -7.23 16.86
N HIS A 396 -15.82 -6.58 16.72
CA HIS A 396 -16.01 -5.20 17.15
C HIS A 396 -15.98 -5.05 18.68
N LEU A 397 -16.52 -6.01 19.44
CA LEU A 397 -16.42 -6.04 20.91
C LEU A 397 -14.99 -6.22 21.36
N GLY A 398 -14.18 -7.03 20.69
CA GLY A 398 -12.75 -7.19 20.95
C GLY A 398 -11.99 -5.87 20.84
N TYR A 399 -12.20 -5.11 19.78
CA TYR A 399 -11.58 -3.80 19.59
C TYR A 399 -11.99 -2.78 20.66
N ILE A 400 -13.27 -2.76 21.04
CA ILE A 400 -13.78 -1.90 22.12
C ILE A 400 -13.14 -2.31 23.45
N SER A 401 -12.98 -3.61 23.71
CA SER A 401 -12.33 -4.15 24.90
C SER A 401 -10.86 -3.72 24.99
N ILE A 402 -10.12 -3.75 23.88
CA ILE A 402 -8.76 -3.24 23.83
C ILE A 402 -8.72 -1.72 24.14
N MET A 403 -9.69 -0.95 23.66
CA MET A 403 -9.79 0.48 23.98
C MET A 403 -10.06 0.69 25.48
N PHE A 404 -10.97 -0.09 26.07
CA PHE A 404 -11.25 -0.05 27.51
C PHE A 404 -9.99 -0.39 28.32
N LEU A 405 -9.29 -1.44 27.92
CA LEU A 405 -8.02 -1.83 28.54
C LEU A 405 -6.99 -0.69 28.49
N GLY A 406 -6.84 -0.05 27.32
CA GLY A 406 -5.94 1.09 27.14
C GLY A 406 -6.27 2.26 28.08
N ARG A 407 -7.56 2.58 28.26
CA ARG A 407 -7.99 3.61 29.21
C ARG A 407 -7.72 3.19 30.66
N MET A 408 -7.99 1.95 31.03
CA MET A 408 -7.71 1.41 32.37
C MET A 408 -6.22 1.44 32.69
N ILE A 409 -5.34 1.09 31.73
CA ILE A 409 -3.88 1.20 31.89
C ILE A 409 -3.49 2.66 32.17
N PHE A 410 -4.02 3.59 31.38
CA PHE A 410 -3.73 5.00 31.51
C PHE A 410 -4.13 5.56 32.88
N GLU A 411 -5.32 5.18 33.39
CA GLU A 411 -5.83 5.60 34.71
C GLU A 411 -5.02 4.98 35.84
N ASN A 412 -4.73 3.68 35.75
CA ASN A 412 -4.07 2.92 36.81
C ASN A 412 -2.54 2.82 36.67
N ARG A 413 -1.91 3.56 35.74
CA ARG A 413 -0.47 3.46 35.42
C ARG A 413 0.47 3.60 36.60
N LYS A 414 0.07 4.36 37.63
CA LYS A 414 0.84 4.52 38.86
C LYS A 414 0.67 3.34 39.82
N ARG A 415 -0.50 2.70 39.83
CA ARG A 415 -0.88 1.59 40.70
C ARG A 415 -0.28 0.26 40.26
N TRP A 416 -0.29 -0.01 38.97
CA TRP A 416 0.17 -1.29 38.41
C TRP A 416 1.70 -1.38 38.36
N SER A 417 2.27 -2.56 38.67
CA SER A 417 3.71 -2.76 38.72
C SER A 417 4.34 -2.76 37.31
N ALA A 418 5.54 -2.17 37.19
CA ALA A 418 6.34 -2.27 35.97
C ALA A 418 6.79 -3.72 35.70
N VAL A 419 7.04 -4.49 36.76
CA VAL A 419 7.42 -5.92 36.65
C VAL A 419 6.31 -6.70 35.94
N PHE A 420 5.04 -6.43 36.31
CA PHE A 420 3.90 -7.04 35.62
C PHE A 420 3.88 -6.70 34.12
N GLY A 421 4.21 -5.46 33.78
CA GLY A 421 4.36 -5.06 32.36
C GLY A 421 5.46 -5.85 31.63
N ILE A 422 6.64 -6.00 32.25
CA ILE A 422 7.76 -6.77 31.69
C ILE A 422 7.39 -8.24 31.50
N ILE A 423 6.78 -8.87 32.51
CA ILE A 423 6.32 -10.26 32.44
C ILE A 423 5.30 -10.41 31.30
N SER A 424 4.35 -9.48 31.18
CA SER A 424 3.34 -9.51 30.12
C SER A 424 3.96 -9.42 28.72
N ILE A 425 5.01 -8.61 28.53
CA ILE A 425 5.76 -8.53 27.27
C ILE A 425 6.39 -9.88 26.94
N ILE A 426 7.15 -10.44 27.89
CA ILE A 426 7.89 -11.69 27.66
C ILE A 426 6.92 -12.85 27.39
N VAL A 427 5.91 -13.00 28.23
CA VAL A 427 4.93 -14.10 28.12
C VAL A 427 4.13 -13.97 26.83
N GLY A 428 3.57 -12.79 26.53
CA GLY A 428 2.80 -12.58 25.30
C GLY A 428 3.61 -12.86 24.05
N PHE A 429 4.82 -12.31 23.97
CA PHE A 429 5.72 -12.54 22.84
C PHE A 429 6.08 -14.02 22.67
N CYS A 430 6.53 -14.69 23.76
CA CYS A 430 6.91 -16.09 23.73
C CYS A 430 5.75 -17.01 23.31
N ILE A 431 4.54 -16.75 23.81
CA ILE A 431 3.33 -17.51 23.43
C ILE A 431 3.07 -17.33 21.93
N THR A 432 3.09 -16.09 21.40
CA THR A 432 2.86 -15.82 19.96
C THR A 432 3.86 -16.59 19.11
N VAL A 433 5.15 -16.53 19.43
CA VAL A 433 6.21 -17.25 18.69
C VAL A 433 6.00 -18.76 18.77
N ALA A 434 5.81 -19.30 19.98
CA ALA A 434 5.69 -20.74 20.21
C ALA A 434 4.47 -21.35 19.50
N LEU A 435 3.31 -20.70 19.61
CA LEU A 435 2.07 -21.19 18.99
C LEU A 435 2.14 -21.09 17.47
N THR A 436 2.64 -19.95 16.92
CA THR A 436 2.80 -19.82 15.46
C THR A 436 3.79 -20.85 14.91
N PHE A 437 4.91 -21.07 15.58
CA PHE A 437 5.88 -22.10 15.20
C PHE A 437 5.25 -23.50 15.24
N GLY A 438 4.58 -23.86 16.35
CA GLY A 438 3.97 -25.17 16.53
C GLY A 438 2.89 -25.49 15.50
N ILE A 439 1.96 -24.54 15.28
CA ILE A 439 0.89 -24.72 14.29
C ILE A 439 1.44 -24.77 12.87
N SER A 440 2.38 -23.88 12.50
CA SER A 440 3.01 -23.92 11.17
C SER A 440 3.67 -25.28 10.90
N LYS A 441 4.38 -25.83 11.89
CA LYS A 441 4.98 -27.17 11.79
C LYS A 441 3.93 -28.28 11.65
N ARG A 442 2.82 -28.21 12.39
CA ARG A 442 1.72 -29.17 12.30
C ARG A 442 1.01 -29.12 10.95
N MET A 443 0.78 -27.93 10.41
CA MET A 443 0.11 -27.75 9.12
C MET A 443 1.03 -27.94 7.91
N GLY A 444 2.35 -28.01 8.10
CA GLY A 444 3.31 -28.10 7.01
C GLY A 444 3.43 -26.81 6.18
N ALA A 445 2.88 -25.68 6.65
CA ALA A 445 2.89 -24.39 5.96
C ALA A 445 2.93 -23.23 6.95
N SER A 446 3.44 -22.08 6.53
CA SER A 446 3.39 -20.86 7.32
C SER A 446 1.94 -20.45 7.60
N THR A 447 1.61 -20.20 8.86
CA THR A 447 0.26 -19.76 9.27
C THR A 447 0.32 -18.44 10.03
N HIS A 448 -0.71 -17.60 9.83
CA HIS A 448 -0.85 -16.30 10.50
C HIS A 448 -1.86 -16.32 11.66
N THR A 449 -2.37 -17.49 12.04
CA THR A 449 -3.45 -17.65 13.04
C THR A 449 -3.19 -16.86 14.32
N PHE A 450 -1.98 -16.99 14.92
CA PHE A 450 -1.63 -16.29 16.15
C PHE A 450 -1.00 -14.91 15.93
N PHE A 451 -1.08 -14.38 14.71
CA PHE A 451 -0.68 -13.03 14.38
C PHE A 451 -1.84 -12.04 14.33
N ASP A 452 -3.07 -12.50 14.61
CA ASP A 452 -4.24 -11.63 14.69
C ASP A 452 -4.11 -10.63 15.85
N GLU A 453 -4.64 -9.43 15.66
CA GLU A 453 -4.57 -8.35 16.64
C GLU A 453 -5.47 -8.56 17.86
N LEU A 454 -6.46 -9.44 17.78
CA LEU A 454 -7.35 -9.82 18.89
C LEU A 454 -6.82 -11.02 19.69
N GLU A 455 -5.75 -11.67 19.23
CA GLU A 455 -5.14 -12.77 19.97
C GLU A 455 -4.65 -12.32 21.35
N ILE A 456 -5.01 -13.09 22.36
CA ILE A 456 -4.71 -12.74 23.77
C ILE A 456 -3.22 -12.53 23.98
N SER A 457 -2.37 -13.34 23.35
CA SER A 457 -0.92 -13.22 23.45
C SER A 457 -0.42 -11.87 22.93
N ASN A 458 -0.96 -11.39 21.80
CA ASN A 458 -0.61 -10.10 21.20
C ASN A 458 -1.15 -8.93 22.04
N VAL A 459 -2.37 -9.07 22.59
CA VAL A 459 -2.95 -8.07 23.50
C VAL A 459 -2.17 -8.01 24.82
N LEU A 460 -1.75 -9.14 25.37
CA LEU A 460 -0.91 -9.21 26.58
C LEU A 460 0.46 -8.55 26.34
N TYR A 461 1.07 -8.81 25.19
CA TYR A 461 2.31 -8.16 24.76
C TYR A 461 2.14 -6.64 24.66
N ALA A 462 1.08 -6.18 23.99
CA ALA A 462 0.74 -4.78 23.83
C ALA A 462 0.42 -4.10 25.18
N PHE A 463 -0.30 -4.80 26.08
CA PHE A 463 -0.59 -4.34 27.43
C PHE A 463 0.70 -3.99 28.17
N GLY A 464 1.67 -4.89 28.17
CA GLY A 464 2.95 -4.67 28.85
C GLY A 464 3.69 -3.44 28.30
N ILE A 465 3.77 -3.29 26.97
CA ILE A 465 4.40 -2.13 26.33
C ILE A 465 3.67 -0.84 26.69
N MET A 466 2.34 -0.81 26.57
CA MET A 466 1.53 0.37 26.89
C MET A 466 1.71 0.77 28.37
N LEU A 467 1.71 -0.19 29.30
CA LEU A 467 1.89 0.06 30.72
C LEU A 467 3.26 0.68 31.01
N LEU A 468 4.34 0.10 30.46
CA LEU A 468 5.69 0.62 30.68
C LEU A 468 5.84 2.04 30.13
N VAL A 469 5.35 2.29 28.93
CA VAL A 469 5.43 3.62 28.30
C VAL A 469 4.60 4.66 29.05
N CYS A 470 3.42 4.28 29.57
CA CYS A 470 2.60 5.17 30.41
C CYS A 470 3.26 5.52 31.75
N LYS A 471 4.21 4.71 32.22
CA LYS A 471 4.98 4.97 33.46
C LYS A 471 6.19 5.87 33.21
N LEU A 472 6.68 5.98 31.99
CA LEU A 472 7.82 6.84 31.66
C LEU A 472 7.41 8.31 31.84
N ASP A 473 7.94 8.96 32.84
CA ASP A 473 7.74 10.39 33.10
C ASP A 473 8.83 11.19 32.34
N TRP A 474 8.49 11.60 31.13
CA TRP A 474 9.40 12.39 30.28
C TRP A 474 9.42 13.85 30.76
N LYS A 475 9.81 14.07 32.06
CA LYS A 475 10.06 15.40 32.60
C LYS A 475 11.36 15.93 31.99
N GLY A 476 11.28 17.01 31.27
CA GLY A 476 12.44 17.67 30.69
C GLY A 476 12.04 18.86 29.85
N ASN A 477 13.00 19.77 29.66
CA ASN A 477 12.85 20.99 28.86
C ASN A 477 12.37 20.68 27.44
N ASP A 478 11.77 21.66 26.79
CA ASP A 478 11.33 21.58 25.38
C ASP A 478 12.55 21.42 24.45
N THR A 479 12.94 20.18 24.20
CA THR A 479 14.06 19.83 23.33
C THR A 479 13.61 19.70 21.87
N LEU A 480 14.54 19.84 20.92
CA LEU A 480 14.30 19.60 19.50
C LEU A 480 13.69 18.20 19.26
N ILE A 481 14.21 17.19 19.98
CA ILE A 481 13.74 15.80 19.90
C ILE A 481 12.27 15.70 20.29
N LYS A 482 11.86 16.32 21.41
CA LYS A 482 10.46 16.37 21.83
C LYS A 482 9.55 16.97 20.73
N ARG A 483 9.99 18.09 20.16
CA ARG A 483 9.25 18.76 19.07
C ARG A 483 9.13 17.87 17.83
N CYS A 484 10.19 17.14 17.46
CA CYS A 484 10.17 16.19 16.36
C CYS A 484 9.20 15.03 16.64
N ILE A 485 9.27 14.41 17.84
CA ILE A 485 8.35 13.34 18.24
C ILE A 485 6.90 13.81 18.14
N VAL A 486 6.56 14.96 18.68
CA VAL A 486 5.20 15.51 18.62
C VAL A 486 4.75 15.71 17.18
N LYS A 487 5.58 16.32 16.33
CA LYS A 487 5.21 16.57 14.91
C LYS A 487 5.01 15.28 14.13
N ILE A 488 5.87 14.28 14.30
CA ILE A 488 5.76 13.00 13.58
C ILE A 488 4.56 12.21 14.12
N SER A 489 4.32 12.20 15.44
CA SER A 489 3.17 11.51 16.03
C SER A 489 1.83 12.04 15.53
N GLU A 490 1.75 13.35 15.25
CA GLU A 490 0.55 13.95 14.65
C GLU A 490 0.29 13.44 13.21
N LEU A 491 1.31 12.93 12.53
CA LEU A 491 1.22 12.34 11.20
C LEU A 491 0.97 10.83 11.23
N ALA A 492 0.90 10.19 12.40
CA ALA A 492 0.85 8.72 12.50
C ALA A 492 -0.27 8.09 11.66
N MET A 493 -1.47 8.70 11.60
CA MET A 493 -2.56 8.22 10.74
C MET A 493 -2.27 8.42 9.25
N GLY A 494 -1.66 9.55 8.87
CA GLY A 494 -1.21 9.77 7.50
C GLY A 494 -0.15 8.76 7.08
N ILE A 495 0.82 8.46 7.97
CA ILE A 495 1.83 7.41 7.77
C ILE A 495 1.14 6.06 7.58
N TYR A 496 0.17 5.74 8.45
CA TYR A 496 -0.61 4.51 8.37
C TYR A 496 -1.33 4.37 7.02
N PHE A 497 -1.96 5.42 6.52
CA PHE A 497 -2.64 5.35 5.22
C PHE A 497 -1.68 5.27 4.03
N ALA A 498 -0.52 5.92 4.10
CA ALA A 498 0.34 6.11 2.95
C ALA A 498 1.45 5.06 2.77
N HIS A 499 1.89 4.38 3.85
CA HIS A 499 3.10 3.55 3.80
C HIS A 499 3.04 2.40 2.79
N VAL A 500 1.89 1.70 2.68
CA VAL A 500 1.72 0.61 1.69
C VAL A 500 1.68 1.17 0.26
N LEU A 501 1.12 2.37 0.06
CA LEU A 501 1.16 3.04 -1.23
C LEU A 501 2.60 3.30 -1.68
N VAL A 502 3.44 3.78 -0.76
CA VAL A 502 4.87 3.99 -1.01
C VAL A 502 5.56 2.65 -1.29
N MET A 503 5.24 1.59 -0.53
CA MET A 503 5.74 0.23 -0.81
C MET A 503 5.40 -0.22 -2.22
N TRP A 504 4.14 -0.06 -2.64
CA TRP A 504 3.71 -0.43 -3.99
C TRP A 504 4.48 0.32 -5.08
N CYS A 505 4.70 1.63 -4.89
CA CYS A 505 5.44 2.44 -5.85
C CYS A 505 6.93 2.06 -5.91
N MET A 506 7.54 1.68 -4.79
CA MET A 506 8.94 1.27 -4.74
C MET A 506 9.18 -0.16 -5.25
N GLY A 507 8.15 -1.03 -5.14
CA GLY A 507 8.27 -2.46 -5.45
C GLY A 507 9.06 -3.23 -4.39
N ASN A 508 9.46 -4.47 -4.70
CA ASN A 508 10.11 -5.37 -3.74
C ASN A 508 11.64 -5.27 -3.75
N THR A 509 12.22 -4.53 -4.69
CA THR A 509 13.67 -4.44 -4.87
C THR A 509 14.15 -2.99 -4.90
N ILE A 510 15.27 -2.73 -4.24
CA ILE A 510 15.98 -1.44 -4.27
C ILE A 510 17.40 -1.70 -4.76
N SER A 511 17.86 -0.92 -5.75
CA SER A 511 19.24 -0.93 -6.19
C SER A 511 20.00 0.24 -5.56
N LEU A 512 21.05 -0.05 -4.80
CA LEU A 512 21.95 0.93 -4.21
C LEU A 512 23.38 0.57 -4.57
N HIS A 513 24.08 1.48 -5.24
CA HIS A 513 25.49 1.29 -5.66
C HIS A 513 25.75 -0.05 -6.39
N GLY A 514 24.82 -0.49 -7.24
CA GLY A 514 24.94 -1.76 -7.99
C GLY A 514 24.58 -3.03 -7.20
N MET A 515 24.29 -2.91 -5.90
CA MET A 515 23.72 -4.00 -5.11
C MET A 515 22.21 -3.96 -5.16
N ILE A 516 21.58 -5.12 -5.36
CA ILE A 516 20.12 -5.28 -5.36
C ILE A 516 19.70 -5.88 -4.03
N PHE A 517 18.91 -5.13 -3.29
CA PHE A 517 18.29 -5.57 -2.04
C PHE A 517 16.85 -5.96 -2.31
N ASN A 518 16.46 -7.17 -1.92
CA ASN A 518 15.08 -7.64 -2.01
C ASN A 518 14.49 -7.75 -0.60
N ILE A 519 13.35 -7.10 -0.38
CA ILE A 519 12.63 -7.07 0.90
C ILE A 519 12.33 -8.47 1.48
N GLU A 520 12.26 -9.48 0.63
CA GLU A 520 11.89 -10.85 1.00
C GLU A 520 13.09 -11.75 1.29
N ASN A 521 14.33 -11.36 0.95
CA ASN A 521 15.50 -12.21 1.07
C ASN A 521 15.94 -12.47 2.51
N SER A 522 15.93 -11.43 3.34
CA SER A 522 16.48 -11.50 4.70
C SER A 522 15.88 -10.42 5.60
N VAL A 523 15.98 -10.65 6.92
CA VAL A 523 15.55 -9.67 7.94
C VAL A 523 16.29 -8.33 7.84
N PRO A 524 17.63 -8.29 7.69
CA PRO A 524 18.33 -7.00 7.52
C PRO A 524 17.89 -6.21 6.29
N GLU A 525 17.68 -6.87 5.14
CA GLU A 525 17.19 -6.22 3.93
C GLU A 525 15.77 -5.70 4.11
N CYS A 526 14.91 -6.50 4.72
CA CYS A 526 13.55 -6.11 5.08
C CYS A 526 13.53 -4.85 5.96
N LEU A 527 14.33 -4.81 7.04
CA LEU A 527 14.40 -3.66 7.93
C LEU A 527 14.96 -2.41 7.25
N LEU A 528 16.00 -2.54 6.44
CA LEU A 528 16.55 -1.44 5.66
C LEU A 528 15.47 -0.86 4.74
N PHE A 529 14.76 -1.73 4.02
CA PHE A 529 13.68 -1.33 3.12
C PHE A 529 12.57 -0.58 3.86
N VAL A 530 12.13 -1.10 5.01
CA VAL A 530 11.09 -0.44 5.82
C VAL A 530 11.56 0.92 6.36
N CYS A 531 12.82 1.05 6.76
CA CYS A 531 13.37 2.36 7.17
C CYS A 531 13.27 3.38 6.02
N ILE A 532 13.63 2.99 4.80
CA ILE A 532 13.54 3.85 3.62
C ILE A 532 12.07 4.23 3.34
N ILE A 533 11.16 3.24 3.36
CA ILE A 533 9.72 3.48 3.16
C ILE A 533 9.16 4.42 4.23
N PHE A 534 9.48 4.17 5.50
CA PHE A 534 8.96 4.97 6.59
C PHE A 534 9.42 6.43 6.50
N ILE A 535 10.71 6.65 6.29
CA ILE A 535 11.29 7.99 6.11
C ILE A 535 10.68 8.65 4.86
N GLY A 536 10.64 7.94 3.73
CA GLY A 536 10.04 8.42 2.49
C GLY A 536 8.57 8.80 2.66
N THR A 537 7.79 7.98 3.40
CA THR A 537 6.38 8.27 3.70
C THR A 537 6.25 9.55 4.54
N VAL A 538 7.06 9.70 5.59
CA VAL A 538 7.05 10.92 6.42
C VAL A 538 7.37 12.16 5.57
N ILE A 539 8.42 12.08 4.74
CA ILE A 539 8.82 13.18 3.85
C ILE A 539 7.69 13.51 2.87
N MET A 540 7.05 12.51 2.29
CA MET A 540 5.96 12.68 1.32
C MET A 540 4.74 13.38 1.93
N ILE A 541 4.32 13.00 3.14
CA ILE A 541 3.09 13.52 3.73
C ILE A 541 3.28 14.78 4.58
N ALA A 542 4.51 15.07 5.03
CA ALA A 542 4.78 16.22 5.90
C ALA A 542 4.31 17.58 5.31
N PRO A 543 4.44 17.87 4.01
CA PRO A 543 3.90 19.09 3.41
C PRO A 543 2.40 19.24 3.58
N LEU A 544 1.63 18.15 3.47
CA LEU A 544 0.16 18.13 3.59
C LEU A 544 -0.32 18.64 4.95
N ALA A 545 0.50 18.41 6.00
CA ALA A 545 0.19 18.83 7.36
C ALA A 545 0.06 20.35 7.55
N ASN A 546 0.61 21.13 6.64
CA ASN A 546 0.62 22.60 6.72
C ASN A 546 -0.39 23.26 5.76
N ILE A 547 -0.98 22.48 4.85
CA ILE A 547 -1.92 22.99 3.86
C ILE A 547 -3.33 22.95 4.45
N PRO A 548 -4.06 24.08 4.52
CA PRO A 548 -5.45 24.09 4.97
C PRO A 548 -6.28 23.06 4.20
N TYR A 549 -7.18 22.37 4.89
CA TYR A 549 -7.99 21.24 4.43
C TYR A 549 -7.19 19.94 4.20
N LEU A 550 -6.03 19.92 3.51
CA LEU A 550 -5.23 18.71 3.29
C LEU A 550 -4.64 18.17 4.60
N LYS A 551 -4.36 19.05 5.58
CA LYS A 551 -3.90 18.61 6.90
C LYS A 551 -4.85 17.60 7.58
N LYS A 552 -6.14 17.64 7.23
CA LYS A 552 -7.14 16.71 7.78
C LYS A 552 -7.01 15.30 7.20
N LEU A 553 -6.32 15.14 6.07
CA LEU A 553 -6.05 13.82 5.46
C LEU A 553 -4.91 13.08 6.18
N VAL A 554 -4.07 13.80 6.90
CA VAL A 554 -2.86 13.26 7.56
C VAL A 554 -2.84 13.45 9.07
N LYS A 555 -3.51 14.49 9.59
CA LYS A 555 -3.66 14.77 11.03
C LYS A 555 -5.11 14.49 11.46
N ILE A 556 -5.45 13.23 11.64
CA ILE A 556 -6.76 12.78 12.12
C ILE A 556 -6.65 12.60 13.63
N SER A 557 -7.08 13.60 14.40
CA SER A 557 -6.99 13.59 15.88
C SER A 557 -8.28 14.11 16.54
#